data_1f46e7077e28d62b5cc90c5957b6db49
#
_entry.id   1f46e7077e28d62b5cc90c5957b6db49
#
_cell.length_a   1.000
_cell.length_b   1.000
_cell.length_c   1.000
_cell.angle_alpha   90.00
_cell.angle_beta   90.00
_cell.angle_gamma   90.00
#
_symmetry.space_group_name_H-M   'P 1'
#
loop_
_entity.id
_entity.type
_entity.pdbx_description
1 polymer ?
#
loop_
_entity_poly.entity_id
_entity_poly.type
_entity_poly.pdbx_seq_one_letter_code
_entity_poly.pdbx_strand_id
1 'polypeptide(L)'
;MSGVKVSVKMNNGGIKALKQSTVIAIKKTAMKMLAEKVDDQEIPMDEGTLQNVYTDVDDHAAAKGVVQIVSQGPYAARLYYNPQYDFNQQFNVNAKGEWWEDFLTGAKKNRPHQLFKYFLKESGGGFIE
;
A
#
# COMPACT_ATOMS: atom_id res chain seq x y z
N MET A 1 -2.44 19.42 0.22
CA MET A 1 -2.79 18.64 -0.96
C MET A 1 -3.55 17.41 -0.54
N SER A 2 -4.74 17.26 -1.04
CA SER A 2 -5.50 16.06 -0.72
C SER A 2 -5.13 14.94 -1.68
N GLY A 3 -5.17 13.75 -1.16
CA GLY A 3 -4.86 12.54 -1.89
C GLY A 3 -5.21 11.37 -1.01
N VAL A 4 -4.84 10.17 -1.42
CA VAL A 4 -5.07 8.96 -0.64
C VAL A 4 -3.72 8.42 -0.20
N LYS A 5 -3.55 8.23 1.10
CA LYS A 5 -2.32 7.68 1.67
C LYS A 5 -2.65 6.51 2.57
N VAL A 6 -1.98 5.39 2.33
CA VAL A 6 -2.05 4.24 3.21
C VAL A 6 -0.66 4.07 3.83
N SER A 7 -0.61 4.01 5.16
CA SER A 7 0.66 3.84 5.87
C SER A 7 0.85 2.40 6.27
N VAL A 8 2.01 1.86 5.93
CA VAL A 8 2.45 0.56 6.42
C VAL A 8 3.46 0.85 7.52
N LYS A 9 3.09 0.54 8.76
CA LYS A 9 3.91 0.88 9.92
C LYS A 9 4.35 -0.36 10.65
N MET A 10 5.60 -0.36 11.04
CA MET A 10 6.13 -1.37 11.92
C MET A 10 5.95 -0.91 13.36
N ASN A 11 5.46 -1.82 14.22
CA ASN A 11 5.40 -1.54 15.64
C ASN A 11 6.77 -1.85 16.25
N ASN A 12 7.60 -0.84 16.35
CA ASN A 12 8.99 -1.02 16.76
C ASN A 12 9.24 -0.80 18.26
N GLY A 13 8.20 -0.55 19.04
CA GLY A 13 8.34 -0.42 20.49
C GLY A 13 9.27 0.69 20.96
N GLY A 14 9.46 1.72 20.13
CA GLY A 14 10.35 2.82 20.47
C GLY A 14 11.79 2.63 20.03
N ILE A 15 12.10 1.58 19.27
CA ILE A 15 13.42 1.37 18.70
C ILE A 15 13.73 2.53 17.76
N LYS A 16 14.88 3.19 17.96
CA LYS A 16 15.22 4.39 17.20
C LYS A 16 15.84 4.08 15.85
N ALA A 17 16.60 2.99 15.76
CA ALA A 17 17.25 2.61 14.52
C ALA A 17 16.90 1.17 14.18
N LEU A 18 16.49 0.95 12.95
CA LEU A 18 16.13 -0.38 12.48
C LEU A 18 17.28 -1.01 11.73
N LYS A 19 17.36 -2.32 11.79
CA LYS A 19 18.31 -3.07 10.99
C LYS A 19 17.97 -2.89 9.53
N GLN A 20 18.99 -2.97 8.67
CA GLN A 20 18.82 -2.83 7.23
C GLN A 20 17.82 -3.87 6.68
N SER A 21 17.88 -5.10 7.19
CA SER A 21 16.94 -6.14 6.76
C SER A 21 15.49 -5.76 7.06
N THR A 22 15.24 -5.11 8.19
CA THR A 22 13.91 -4.67 8.57
C THR A 22 13.42 -3.53 7.67
N VAL A 23 14.30 -2.60 7.36
CA VAL A 23 13.97 -1.48 6.45
C VAL A 23 13.63 -2.02 5.07
N ILE A 24 14.42 -2.93 4.56
CA ILE A 24 14.16 -3.57 3.26
C ILE A 24 12.82 -4.30 3.29
N ALA A 25 12.54 -5.02 4.36
CA ALA A 25 11.31 -5.80 4.46
C ALA A 25 10.06 -4.92 4.44
N ILE A 26 10.07 -3.78 5.14
CA ILE A 26 8.89 -2.92 5.15
C ILE A 26 8.68 -2.24 3.79
N LYS A 27 9.76 -1.87 3.11
CA LYS A 27 9.65 -1.34 1.75
C LYS A 27 9.04 -2.36 0.81
N LYS A 28 9.52 -3.60 0.84
CA LYS A 28 9.00 -4.66 -0.02
C LYS A 28 7.54 -5.00 0.30
N THR A 29 7.16 -4.90 1.57
CA THR A 29 5.77 -5.13 1.97
C THR A 29 4.85 -4.13 1.28
N ALA A 30 5.18 -2.84 1.33
CA ALA A 30 4.36 -1.82 0.69
C ALA A 30 4.33 -2.00 -0.83
N MET A 31 5.47 -2.31 -1.43
CA MET A 31 5.54 -2.54 -2.88
C MET A 31 4.69 -3.73 -3.31
N LYS A 32 4.70 -4.80 -2.53
CA LYS A 32 3.89 -5.99 -2.84
C LYS A 32 2.40 -5.71 -2.65
N MET A 33 2.04 -4.95 -1.61
CA MET A 33 0.64 -4.56 -1.42
C MET A 33 0.12 -3.79 -2.63
N LEU A 34 0.91 -2.84 -3.13
CA LEU A 34 0.51 -2.09 -4.31
C LEU A 34 0.41 -3.01 -5.53
N ALA A 35 1.36 -3.92 -5.71
CA ALA A 35 1.33 -4.85 -6.83
C ALA A 35 0.09 -5.73 -6.79
N GLU A 36 -0.29 -6.22 -5.62
CA GLU A 36 -1.51 -7.03 -5.47
C GLU A 36 -2.75 -6.22 -5.77
N LYS A 37 -2.79 -4.95 -5.35
CA LYS A 37 -3.93 -4.09 -5.63
C LYS A 37 -4.06 -3.81 -7.12
N VAL A 38 -2.95 -3.63 -7.81
CA VAL A 38 -2.94 -3.47 -9.27
C VAL A 38 -3.44 -4.75 -9.95
N ASP A 39 -2.99 -5.91 -9.49
CA ASP A 39 -3.44 -7.20 -10.04
C ASP A 39 -4.94 -7.42 -9.83
N ASP A 40 -5.48 -6.93 -8.72
CA ASP A 40 -6.91 -7.04 -8.42
C ASP A 40 -7.76 -6.12 -9.29
N GLN A 41 -7.15 -5.16 -9.99
CA GLN A 41 -7.82 -4.22 -10.90
C GLN A 41 -8.88 -3.38 -10.18
N GLU A 42 -8.61 -2.98 -8.95
CA GLU A 42 -9.56 -2.24 -8.13
C GLU A 42 -9.38 -0.73 -8.13
N ILE A 43 -8.19 -0.25 -8.51
CA ILE A 43 -7.94 1.19 -8.57
C ILE A 43 -8.63 1.75 -9.81
N PRO A 44 -9.46 2.80 -9.68
CA PRO A 44 -10.11 3.39 -10.84
C PRO A 44 -9.08 3.84 -11.86
N MET A 45 -9.31 3.50 -13.10
CA MET A 45 -8.35 3.76 -14.16
C MET A 45 -9.05 4.23 -15.41
N ASP A 46 -8.62 5.42 -15.91
CA ASP A 46 -9.13 5.98 -17.14
C ASP A 46 -7.97 6.17 -18.08
N GLU A 47 -7.26 5.40 -18.58
CA GLU A 47 -6.03 5.42 -19.37
C GLU A 47 -4.79 5.11 -18.53
N GLY A 48 -4.99 4.58 -17.34
CA GLY A 48 -3.88 4.15 -16.49
C GLY A 48 -3.21 5.23 -15.69
N THR A 49 -3.69 6.46 -15.77
CA THR A 49 -3.02 7.60 -15.14
C THR A 49 -2.98 7.49 -13.62
N LEU A 50 -4.12 7.23 -12.98
CA LEU A 50 -4.17 7.17 -11.52
C LEU A 50 -3.32 6.02 -10.98
N GLN A 51 -3.44 4.84 -11.58
CA GLN A 51 -2.73 3.66 -11.11
C GLN A 51 -1.24 3.74 -11.37
N ASN A 52 -0.85 4.15 -12.58
CA ASN A 52 0.54 4.02 -13.03
C ASN A 52 1.39 5.27 -12.85
N VAL A 53 0.76 6.45 -12.83
CA VAL A 53 1.49 7.71 -12.75
C VAL A 53 1.36 8.36 -11.39
N TYR A 54 0.15 8.38 -10.83
CA TYR A 54 -0.10 9.12 -9.60
C TYR A 54 -0.16 8.24 -8.35
N THR A 55 0.02 6.94 -8.47
CA THR A 55 0.06 6.03 -7.32
C THR A 55 1.46 5.43 -7.20
N ASP A 56 2.11 5.64 -6.07
CA ASP A 56 3.47 5.19 -5.87
C ASP A 56 3.74 4.95 -4.39
N VAL A 57 4.89 4.34 -4.12
CA VAL A 57 5.34 4.06 -2.76
C VAL A 57 6.29 5.17 -2.32
N ASP A 58 5.98 5.77 -1.18
CA ASP A 58 6.83 6.79 -0.56
C ASP A 58 7.56 6.14 0.62
N ASP A 59 8.85 5.96 0.48
CA ASP A 59 9.68 5.26 1.46
C ASP A 59 10.61 6.17 2.25
N HIS A 60 10.39 7.49 2.22
CA HIS A 60 11.30 8.43 2.87
C HIS A 60 11.45 8.22 4.38
N ALA A 61 10.44 7.65 5.03
CA ALA A 61 10.48 7.38 6.46
C ALA A 61 10.69 5.89 6.76
N ALA A 62 11.18 5.12 5.79
CA ALA A 62 11.35 3.67 5.97
C ALA A 62 12.30 3.33 7.10
N ALA A 63 13.33 4.14 7.30
CA ALA A 63 14.28 3.94 8.39
C ALA A 63 13.62 4.05 9.77
N LYS A 64 12.46 4.69 9.84
CA LYS A 64 11.66 4.79 11.07
C LYS A 64 10.55 3.75 11.13
N GLY A 65 10.51 2.84 10.17
CA GLY A 65 9.50 1.79 10.15
C GLY A 65 8.17 2.20 9.53
N VAL A 66 8.16 3.22 8.69
CA VAL A 66 6.94 3.71 8.05
C VAL A 66 7.15 3.83 6.54
N VAL A 67 6.26 3.22 5.76
CA VAL A 67 6.24 3.38 4.31
C VAL A 67 4.80 3.69 3.91
N GLN A 68 4.61 4.62 3.00
CA GLN A 68 3.28 5.01 2.56
C GLN A 68 3.06 4.65 1.10
N ILE A 69 1.82 4.28 0.77
CA ILE A 69 1.39 4.11 -0.60
C ILE A 69 0.49 5.31 -0.88
N VAL A 70 0.85 6.12 -1.86
CA VAL A 70 0.24 7.43 -2.08
C VAL A 70 -0.38 7.49 -3.46
N SER A 71 -1.67 7.82 -3.52
CA SER A 71 -2.34 8.20 -4.77
C SER A 71 -2.58 9.70 -4.68
N GLN A 72 -1.90 10.46 -5.52
CA GLN A 72 -1.83 11.91 -5.37
C GLN A 72 -3.02 12.63 -5.97
N GLY A 73 -3.31 13.80 -5.38
CA GLY A 73 -4.21 14.78 -5.94
C GLY A 73 -5.66 14.63 -5.49
N PRO A 74 -6.43 15.70 -5.68
CA PRO A 74 -7.83 15.72 -5.25
C PRO A 74 -8.71 14.75 -6.03
N TYR A 75 -8.33 14.41 -7.26
CA TYR A 75 -9.06 13.44 -8.06
C TYR A 75 -9.06 12.07 -7.38
N ALA A 76 -7.90 11.63 -6.91
CA ALA A 76 -7.79 10.35 -6.21
C ALA A 76 -8.65 10.32 -4.94
N ALA A 77 -8.59 11.38 -4.14
CA ALA A 77 -9.38 11.46 -2.93
C ALA A 77 -10.87 11.43 -3.23
N ARG A 78 -11.30 12.15 -4.28
CA ARG A 78 -12.71 12.17 -4.66
C ARG A 78 -13.21 10.78 -5.04
N LEU A 79 -12.41 10.03 -5.78
CA LEU A 79 -12.80 8.67 -6.17
C LEU A 79 -12.79 7.73 -4.98
N TYR A 80 -11.79 7.86 -4.12
CA TYR A 80 -11.64 6.96 -3.00
C TYR A 80 -12.78 7.08 -1.99
N TYR A 81 -13.15 8.31 -1.66
CA TYR A 81 -14.12 8.56 -0.59
C TYR A 81 -15.56 8.64 -1.05
N ASN A 82 -15.83 8.30 -2.32
CA ASN A 82 -17.18 8.30 -2.86
C ASN A 82 -17.46 6.96 -3.55
N PRO A 83 -17.57 5.88 -2.77
CA PRO A 83 -17.73 4.54 -3.34
C PRO A 83 -19.05 4.36 -4.10
N GLN A 84 -19.99 5.29 -3.95
CA GLN A 84 -21.26 5.24 -4.65
C GLN A 84 -21.17 5.68 -6.11
N TYR A 85 -20.02 6.21 -6.56
CA TYR A 85 -19.85 6.63 -7.95
C TYR A 85 -19.90 5.43 -8.89
N ASP A 86 -20.32 5.70 -10.13
CA ASP A 86 -20.34 4.70 -11.21
C ASP A 86 -18.96 4.69 -11.86
N PHE A 87 -18.08 3.82 -11.40
CA PHE A 87 -16.70 3.81 -11.83
C PHE A 87 -16.55 3.20 -13.22
N ASN A 88 -15.65 3.78 -14.02
CA ASN A 88 -15.28 3.22 -15.32
C ASN A 88 -14.53 1.90 -15.10
N GLN A 89 -15.11 0.80 -15.59
CA GLN A 89 -14.51 -0.51 -15.44
C GLN A 89 -13.97 -1.07 -16.75
N GLN A 90 -13.75 -0.20 -17.72
CA GLN A 90 -13.24 -0.62 -19.02
C GLN A 90 -11.81 -1.16 -18.92
N PHE A 91 -10.95 -0.50 -18.16
CA PHE A 91 -9.55 -0.90 -18.00
C PHE A 91 -9.34 -1.77 -16.77
N ASN A 92 -9.89 -1.38 -15.62
CA ASN A 92 -9.84 -2.18 -14.41
C ASN A 92 -11.26 -2.62 -14.06
N VAL A 93 -11.54 -3.91 -14.26
CA VAL A 93 -12.90 -4.43 -14.20
C VAL A 93 -13.50 -4.39 -12.80
N ASN A 94 -12.67 -4.26 -11.77
CA ASN A 94 -13.12 -4.20 -10.39
C ASN A 94 -12.96 -2.80 -9.79
N ALA A 95 -12.83 -1.77 -10.62
CA ALA A 95 -12.63 -0.39 -10.15
C ALA A 95 -13.73 0.02 -9.18
N LYS A 96 -13.32 0.62 -8.06
CA LYS A 96 -14.25 1.01 -7.01
C LYS A 96 -13.62 2.08 -6.13
N GLY A 97 -14.43 2.69 -5.26
CA GLY A 97 -13.91 3.54 -4.21
C GLY A 97 -13.36 2.71 -3.05
N GLU A 98 -12.71 3.36 -2.11
CA GLU A 98 -12.18 2.73 -0.91
C GLU A 98 -11.37 1.46 -1.20
N TRP A 99 -10.53 1.50 -2.23
CA TRP A 99 -9.86 0.31 -2.73
C TRP A 99 -8.82 -0.27 -1.79
N TRP A 100 -8.45 0.42 -0.72
CA TRP A 100 -7.54 -0.12 0.31
C TRP A 100 -8.25 -0.71 1.52
N GLU A 101 -9.59 -0.61 1.62
CA GLU A 101 -10.30 -1.06 2.82
C GLU A 101 -10.13 -2.54 3.12
N ASP A 102 -9.97 -3.37 2.09
CA ASP A 102 -9.75 -4.80 2.30
C ASP A 102 -8.47 -5.07 3.09
N PHE A 103 -7.43 -4.25 2.92
CA PHE A 103 -6.19 -4.36 3.68
C PHE A 103 -6.27 -3.70 5.05
N LEU A 104 -7.20 -2.76 5.25
CA LEU A 104 -7.28 -2.01 6.51
C LEU A 104 -8.20 -2.69 7.50
N THR A 105 -9.41 -3.05 7.07
CA THR A 105 -10.43 -3.60 7.96
C THR A 105 -11.12 -4.83 7.38
N GLY A 106 -10.87 -5.17 6.12
CA GLY A 106 -11.58 -6.21 5.40
C GLY A 106 -10.88 -7.56 5.43
N ALA A 107 -11.14 -8.35 4.39
CA ALA A 107 -10.71 -9.73 4.30
C ALA A 107 -9.18 -9.89 4.29
N LYS A 108 -8.46 -8.87 3.85
CA LYS A 108 -7.00 -8.93 3.71
C LYS A 108 -6.27 -8.16 4.81
N LYS A 109 -6.91 -7.90 5.94
CA LYS A 109 -6.31 -7.07 6.99
C LYS A 109 -5.03 -7.66 7.57
N ASN A 110 -4.86 -8.98 7.50
CA ASN A 110 -3.66 -9.64 8.01
C ASN A 110 -2.58 -9.83 6.94
N ARG A 111 -2.86 -9.44 5.70
CA ARG A 111 -1.92 -9.63 4.61
C ARG A 111 -0.63 -8.83 4.75
N PRO A 112 -0.67 -7.55 5.16
CA PRO A 112 0.56 -6.79 5.33
C PRO A 112 1.49 -7.44 6.35
N HIS A 113 0.96 -7.95 7.45
CA HIS A 113 1.77 -8.63 8.46
C HIS A 113 2.42 -9.89 7.91
N GLN A 114 1.66 -10.68 7.14
CA GLN A 114 2.17 -11.89 6.51
C GLN A 114 3.30 -11.56 5.53
N LEU A 115 3.11 -10.52 4.73
CA LEU A 115 4.13 -10.08 3.77
C LEU A 115 5.38 -9.58 4.49
N PHE A 116 5.23 -8.83 5.54
CA PHE A 116 6.35 -8.32 6.30
C PHE A 116 7.19 -9.47 6.86
N LYS A 117 6.55 -10.47 7.46
CA LYS A 117 7.25 -11.63 7.99
C LYS A 117 8.01 -12.37 6.90
N TYR A 118 7.39 -12.55 5.74
CA TYR A 118 8.00 -13.22 4.61
C TYR A 118 9.26 -12.48 4.15
N PHE A 119 9.14 -11.19 3.92
CA PHE A 119 10.26 -10.40 3.42
C PHE A 119 11.36 -10.23 4.47
N LEU A 120 11.00 -10.21 5.73
CA LEU A 120 11.97 -10.12 6.80
C LEU A 120 12.88 -11.35 6.81
N LYS A 121 12.29 -12.54 6.63
CA LYS A 121 13.07 -13.78 6.50
C LYS A 121 13.97 -13.74 5.28
N GLU A 122 13.44 -13.32 4.14
CA GLU A 122 14.24 -13.24 2.91
C GLU A 122 15.42 -12.30 3.04
N SER A 123 15.26 -11.23 3.80
CA SER A 123 16.29 -10.20 3.93
C SER A 123 17.34 -10.53 5.01
N GLY A 124 17.35 -11.75 5.52
CA GLY A 124 18.31 -12.14 6.53
C GLY A 124 17.88 -11.88 7.95
N GLY A 125 16.59 -11.51 8.16
CA GLY A 125 16.05 -11.30 9.48
C GLY A 125 15.47 -12.54 10.11
N GLY A 126 15.92 -13.71 9.71
CA GLY A 126 15.32 -14.98 10.11
C GLY A 126 15.39 -15.30 11.59
N PHE A 127 16.21 -14.59 12.33
CA PHE A 127 16.24 -14.74 13.77
C PHE A 127 14.97 -14.27 14.46
N ILE A 128 14.07 -13.67 13.71
CA ILE A 128 12.77 -13.22 14.22
C ILE A 128 11.78 -14.37 14.07
N GLU A 129 11.86 -15.33 14.80
CA GLU A 129 10.88 -16.39 14.76
C GLU A 129 9.60 -16.04 15.49
#